data_75119f840d883f7e6b2ddd7e35c58db8
#
_entry.id   75119f840d883f7e6b2ddd7e35c58db8
#
_cell.length_a   1.000
_cell.length_b   1.000
_cell.length_c   1.000
_cell.angle_alpha   90.00
_cell.angle_beta   90.00
_cell.angle_gamma   90.00
#
_symmetry.space_group_name_H-M   'P 1'
#
loop_
_entity.id
_entity.type
_entity.pdbx_description
1 polymer ?
#
loop_
_entity_poly.entity_id
_entity_poly.type
_entity_poly.pdbx_seq_one_letter_code
_entity_poly.pdbx_strand_id
1 'polypeptide(L)'
;MKKRKTRLLSCGTSLLLIASMTARAIDIEPFLQQAAPNLVGYLQVDTINPPGNESRGVAYLGNLLDQAGIPHESVESAPGRGNLWARLRGTPDADGNTQPALVLLHHIDVVPANAAHWTVDPLSGEQVDGYIYGRGAIDTKGLGIVQLQAFLALAASEQPLNRDVWYMATADEEAGGFFGVGWLVENRPELFADVGYLLNEGGSGRRFEQGVAVMVEVTQKVPLWLRLTASGQPGHGSAPQVTTSVTRLVRGLERVRQTEFPVNVVPA
;
A
#
# COMPACT_ATOMS: atom_id res chain seq x y z
N MET A 1 -42.57 -47.11 -65.03
CA MET A 1 -42.68 -45.70 -64.54
C MET A 1 -42.25 -45.66 -63.09
N LYS A 2 -41.02 -45.22 -62.81
CA LYS A 2 -40.48 -45.06 -61.44
C LYS A 2 -40.47 -43.55 -61.06
N LYS A 3 -41.30 -43.18 -60.09
CA LYS A 3 -41.35 -41.81 -59.55
C LYS A 3 -40.10 -41.55 -58.64
N ARG A 4 -39.24 -40.62 -59.03
CA ARG A 4 -38.17 -40.10 -58.22
C ARG A 4 -38.78 -39.11 -57.19
N LYS A 5 -38.52 -39.34 -55.87
CA LYS A 5 -38.83 -38.42 -54.80
C LYS A 5 -37.62 -37.53 -54.62
N THR A 6 -37.75 -36.24 -54.88
CA THR A 6 -36.79 -35.21 -54.61
C THR A 6 -36.86 -34.85 -53.12
N ARG A 7 -35.75 -35.03 -52.36
CA ARG A 7 -35.62 -34.53 -50.99
C ARG A 7 -35.05 -33.13 -51.06
N LEU A 8 -35.80 -32.15 -50.60
CA LEU A 8 -35.27 -30.81 -50.30
C LEU A 8 -34.44 -30.89 -48.98
N LEU A 9 -33.15 -30.59 -49.09
CA LEU A 9 -32.33 -30.29 -47.92
C LEU A 9 -32.57 -28.82 -47.50
N SER A 10 -33.18 -28.63 -46.33
CA SER A 10 -33.28 -27.35 -45.67
C SER A 10 -31.91 -27.03 -45.05
N CYS A 11 -31.23 -26.04 -45.62
CA CYS A 11 -30.00 -25.51 -45.06
C CYS A 11 -30.39 -24.46 -44.02
N GLY A 12 -30.38 -24.87 -42.72
CA GLY A 12 -30.60 -23.97 -41.63
C GLY A 12 -29.33 -23.14 -41.40
N THR A 13 -29.35 -21.87 -41.76
CA THR A 13 -28.29 -20.91 -41.47
C THR A 13 -28.42 -20.50 -40.00
N SER A 14 -27.63 -21.12 -39.13
CA SER A 14 -27.47 -20.67 -37.76
C SER A 14 -26.66 -19.38 -37.77
N LEU A 15 -27.31 -18.25 -37.53
CA LEU A 15 -26.67 -16.97 -37.30
C LEU A 15 -26.02 -17.03 -35.90
N LEU A 16 -24.70 -17.23 -35.83
CA LEU A 16 -23.95 -16.99 -34.61
C LEU A 16 -23.89 -15.46 -34.37
N LEU A 17 -24.71 -14.98 -33.43
CA LEU A 17 -24.51 -13.65 -32.86
C LEU A 17 -23.22 -13.67 -32.02
N ILE A 18 -22.10 -13.24 -32.60
CA ILE A 18 -20.90 -12.89 -31.85
C ILE A 18 -21.22 -11.54 -31.21
N ALA A 19 -21.65 -11.58 -29.96
CA ALA A 19 -21.68 -10.38 -29.11
C ALA A 19 -20.23 -9.96 -28.87
N SER A 20 -19.73 -8.99 -29.65
CA SER A 20 -18.47 -8.33 -29.36
C SER A 20 -18.67 -7.57 -28.06
N MET A 21 -18.18 -8.12 -26.94
CA MET A 21 -18.02 -7.39 -25.69
C MET A 21 -16.91 -6.34 -25.94
N THR A 22 -17.31 -5.15 -26.36
CA THR A 22 -16.41 -3.99 -26.33
C THR A 22 -16.12 -3.72 -24.88
N ALA A 23 -14.86 -3.91 -24.46
CA ALA A 23 -14.42 -3.49 -23.13
C ALA A 23 -14.70 -1.98 -23.01
N ARG A 24 -15.66 -1.63 -22.18
CA ARG A 24 -16.01 -0.24 -21.94
C ARG A 24 -14.94 0.33 -21.02
N ALA A 25 -14.33 1.46 -21.39
CA ALA A 25 -13.38 2.13 -20.52
C ALA A 25 -14.05 2.46 -19.18
N ILE A 26 -13.34 2.23 -18.08
CA ILE A 26 -13.82 2.60 -16.74
C ILE A 26 -13.85 4.13 -16.67
N ASP A 27 -14.98 4.71 -16.30
CA ASP A 27 -15.08 6.13 -16.01
C ASP A 27 -14.45 6.39 -14.63
N ILE A 28 -13.24 6.93 -14.63
CA ILE A 28 -12.48 7.24 -13.40
C ILE A 28 -12.70 8.67 -12.91
N GLU A 29 -13.31 9.53 -13.72
CA GLU A 29 -13.42 10.97 -13.41
C GLU A 29 -14.13 11.27 -12.08
N PRO A 30 -15.27 10.64 -11.72
CA PRO A 30 -15.93 10.87 -10.44
C PRO A 30 -15.02 10.54 -9.25
N PHE A 31 -14.15 9.53 -9.39
CA PHE A 31 -13.23 9.09 -8.34
C PHE A 31 -12.03 10.02 -8.22
N LEU A 32 -11.51 10.53 -9.33
CA LEU A 32 -10.43 11.53 -9.33
C LEU A 32 -10.86 12.81 -8.61
N GLN A 33 -12.11 13.25 -8.79
CA GLN A 33 -12.66 14.43 -8.11
C GLN A 33 -12.75 14.26 -6.60
N GLN A 34 -12.92 13.02 -6.10
CA GLN A 34 -12.97 12.72 -4.66
C GLN A 34 -11.58 12.50 -4.04
N ALA A 35 -10.52 12.32 -4.83
CA ALA A 35 -9.20 12.01 -4.32
C ALA A 35 -8.65 13.11 -3.39
N ALA A 36 -8.67 14.37 -3.81
CA ALA A 36 -8.17 15.48 -3.00
C ALA A 36 -8.98 15.71 -1.71
N PRO A 37 -10.31 15.78 -1.72
CA PRO A 37 -11.11 15.88 -0.49
C PRO A 37 -10.86 14.72 0.48
N ASN A 38 -10.79 13.48 -0.03
CA ASN A 38 -10.54 12.31 0.80
C ASN A 38 -9.12 12.31 1.38
N LEU A 39 -8.12 12.77 0.61
CA LEU A 39 -6.77 12.93 1.14
C LEU A 39 -6.72 13.96 2.27
N VAL A 40 -7.34 15.13 2.09
CA VAL A 40 -7.41 16.18 3.12
C VAL A 40 -8.02 15.61 4.41
N GLY A 41 -9.17 14.94 4.31
CA GLY A 41 -9.80 14.33 5.49
C GLY A 41 -8.93 13.25 6.13
N TYR A 42 -8.23 12.45 5.34
CA TYR A 42 -7.34 11.41 5.87
C TYR A 42 -6.09 11.99 6.55
N LEU A 43 -5.54 13.09 6.05
CA LEU A 43 -4.40 13.78 6.67
C LEU A 43 -4.76 14.36 8.04
N GLN A 44 -6.02 14.77 8.25
CA GLN A 44 -6.51 15.28 9.53
C GLN A 44 -6.67 14.19 10.60
N VAL A 45 -6.65 12.92 10.22
CA VAL A 45 -6.65 11.81 11.16
C VAL A 45 -5.25 11.63 11.73
N ASP A 46 -5.10 11.89 13.04
CA ASP A 46 -3.84 11.72 13.76
C ASP A 46 -3.51 10.23 13.96
N THR A 47 -2.51 9.78 13.22
CA THR A 47 -1.95 8.42 13.28
C THR A 47 -0.42 8.48 13.43
N ILE A 48 0.08 9.51 14.11
CA ILE A 48 1.53 9.66 14.39
C ILE A 48 2.03 8.45 15.18
N ASN A 49 3.09 7.83 14.71
CA ASN A 49 3.73 6.68 15.32
C ASN A 49 5.15 7.04 15.79
N PRO A 50 5.49 6.90 17.10
CA PRO A 50 4.63 6.45 18.19
C PRO A 50 3.60 7.51 18.66
N PRO A 51 2.47 7.15 19.30
CA PRO A 51 2.09 5.78 19.68
C PRO A 51 1.38 4.97 18.57
N GLY A 52 0.98 5.60 17.44
CA GLY A 52 0.26 4.98 16.33
C GLY A 52 -1.19 5.47 16.23
N ASN A 53 -2.17 4.78 16.85
CA ASN A 53 -3.62 5.07 16.76
C ASN A 53 -4.22 4.84 15.36
N GLU A 54 -3.72 3.89 14.63
CA GLU A 54 -4.14 3.57 13.25
C GLU A 54 -5.62 3.15 13.19
N SER A 55 -6.21 2.68 14.29
CA SER A 55 -7.66 2.42 14.38
C SER A 55 -8.51 3.64 14.02
N ARG A 56 -8.00 4.88 14.19
CA ARG A 56 -8.66 6.09 13.71
C ARG A 56 -8.65 6.17 12.17
N GLY A 57 -7.53 5.79 11.56
CA GLY A 57 -7.39 5.69 10.10
C GLY A 57 -8.28 4.58 9.54
N VAL A 58 -8.34 3.43 10.21
CA VAL A 58 -9.29 2.34 9.89
C VAL A 58 -10.72 2.85 9.88
N ALA A 59 -11.14 3.58 10.92
CA ALA A 59 -12.48 4.15 10.98
C ALA A 59 -12.76 5.12 9.83
N TYR A 60 -11.78 5.97 9.48
CA TYR A 60 -11.92 6.90 8.35
C TYR A 60 -12.08 6.17 7.02
N LEU A 61 -11.19 5.23 6.72
CA LEU A 61 -11.22 4.47 5.47
C LEU A 61 -12.43 3.54 5.38
N GLY A 62 -12.80 2.92 6.50
CA GLY A 62 -14.01 2.09 6.61
C GLY A 62 -15.26 2.88 6.26
N ASN A 63 -15.39 4.11 6.75
CA ASN A 63 -16.52 4.99 6.39
C ASN A 63 -16.58 5.30 4.89
N LEU A 64 -15.44 5.44 4.21
CA LEU A 64 -15.40 5.65 2.75
C LEU A 64 -15.85 4.39 2.00
N LEU A 65 -15.46 3.21 2.47
CA LEU A 65 -15.89 1.92 1.92
C LEU A 65 -17.38 1.68 2.16
N ASP A 66 -17.89 1.99 3.36
CA ASP A 66 -19.32 1.92 3.71
C ASP A 66 -20.18 2.80 2.83
N GLN A 67 -19.76 4.06 2.59
CA GLN A 67 -20.44 4.98 1.67
C GLN A 67 -20.53 4.44 0.24
N ALA A 68 -19.54 3.65 -0.17
CA ALA A 68 -19.52 2.98 -1.46
C ALA A 68 -20.25 1.62 -1.45
N GLY A 69 -20.77 1.16 -0.31
CA GLY A 69 -21.42 -0.12 -0.15
C GLY A 69 -20.48 -1.33 -0.28
N ILE A 70 -19.17 -1.14 -0.01
CA ILE A 70 -18.16 -2.18 -0.14
C ILE A 70 -17.90 -2.86 1.22
N PRO A 71 -18.16 -4.17 1.33
CA PRO A 71 -17.82 -4.93 2.53
C PRO A 71 -16.33 -4.90 2.81
N HIS A 72 -15.98 -4.67 4.07
CA HIS A 72 -14.60 -4.67 4.53
C HIS A 72 -14.48 -5.31 5.91
N GLU A 73 -13.28 -5.68 6.27
CA GLU A 73 -12.94 -6.24 7.58
C GLU A 73 -11.79 -5.44 8.20
N SER A 74 -11.71 -5.48 9.51
CA SER A 74 -10.62 -4.86 10.24
C SER A 74 -10.26 -5.65 11.50
N VAL A 75 -9.04 -5.43 11.98
CA VAL A 75 -8.55 -6.03 13.22
C VAL A 75 -7.60 -5.06 13.93
N GLU A 76 -7.67 -4.99 15.24
CA GLU A 76 -6.60 -4.42 16.06
C GLU A 76 -5.60 -5.52 16.45
N SER A 77 -4.35 -5.39 16.01
CA SER A 77 -3.27 -6.30 16.41
C SER A 77 -2.75 -6.00 17.82
N ALA A 78 -2.94 -4.77 18.28
CA ALA A 78 -2.74 -4.29 19.64
C ALA A 78 -3.64 -3.06 19.85
N PRO A 79 -3.84 -2.56 21.09
CA PRO A 79 -4.69 -1.40 21.32
C PRO A 79 -4.32 -0.20 20.46
N GLY A 80 -5.26 0.28 19.62
CA GLY A 80 -5.08 1.37 18.68
C GLY A 80 -4.36 1.04 17.38
N ARG A 81 -3.79 -0.17 17.23
CA ARG A 81 -3.01 -0.61 16.07
C ARG A 81 -3.92 -1.33 15.07
N GLY A 82 -4.78 -0.56 14.41
CA GLY A 82 -5.79 -1.07 13.49
C GLY A 82 -5.26 -1.36 12.10
N ASN A 83 -5.75 -2.46 11.52
CA ASN A 83 -5.52 -2.88 10.14
C ASN A 83 -6.87 -3.09 9.47
N LEU A 84 -6.99 -2.79 8.17
CA LEU A 84 -8.22 -2.89 7.39
C LEU A 84 -7.95 -3.53 6.04
N TRP A 85 -8.92 -4.31 5.53
CA TRP A 85 -8.91 -4.82 4.16
C TRP A 85 -10.31 -4.94 3.58
N ALA A 86 -10.38 -4.76 2.26
CA ALA A 86 -11.56 -5.00 1.44
C ALA A 86 -11.17 -5.82 0.22
N ARG A 87 -12.12 -6.58 -0.36
CA ARG A 87 -11.86 -7.48 -1.48
C ARG A 87 -12.94 -7.37 -2.55
N LEU A 88 -12.52 -7.13 -3.78
CA LEU A 88 -13.32 -7.38 -4.96
C LEU A 88 -12.99 -8.77 -5.51
N ARG A 89 -14.03 -9.57 -5.73
CA ARG A 89 -13.86 -10.95 -6.21
C ARG A 89 -13.62 -10.99 -7.71
N GLY A 90 -12.60 -11.77 -8.10
CA GLY A 90 -12.41 -12.16 -9.48
C GLY A 90 -13.46 -13.16 -9.95
N THR A 91 -13.77 -13.13 -11.23
CA THR A 91 -14.62 -14.12 -11.89
C THR A 91 -13.73 -15.22 -12.43
N PRO A 92 -13.95 -16.49 -12.06
CA PRO A 92 -13.23 -17.61 -12.64
C PRO A 92 -13.43 -17.69 -14.16
N ASP A 93 -12.41 -18.17 -14.86
CA ASP A 93 -12.51 -18.50 -16.29
C ASP A 93 -13.40 -19.72 -16.55
N ALA A 94 -13.52 -20.15 -17.81
CA ALA A 94 -14.35 -21.28 -18.20
C ALA A 94 -13.90 -22.62 -17.56
N ASP A 95 -12.65 -22.72 -17.14
CA ASP A 95 -12.07 -23.89 -16.49
C ASP A 95 -12.13 -23.78 -14.95
N GLY A 96 -12.71 -22.70 -14.42
CA GLY A 96 -12.87 -22.46 -12.97
C GLY A 96 -11.65 -21.84 -12.29
N ASN A 97 -10.66 -21.35 -13.05
CA ASN A 97 -9.44 -20.74 -12.49
C ASN A 97 -9.57 -19.22 -12.42
N THR A 98 -8.98 -18.64 -11.39
CA THR A 98 -8.71 -17.20 -11.29
C THR A 98 -7.21 -16.95 -11.38
N GLN A 99 -6.83 -15.75 -11.88
CA GLN A 99 -5.46 -15.31 -11.82
C GLN A 99 -5.06 -15.00 -10.36
N PRO A 100 -3.78 -15.11 -9.98
CA PRO A 100 -3.32 -14.71 -8.65
C PRO A 100 -3.73 -13.29 -8.31
N ALA A 101 -4.10 -13.06 -7.05
CA ALA A 101 -4.67 -11.80 -6.58
C ALA A 101 -3.69 -10.63 -6.68
N LEU A 102 -4.24 -9.42 -6.82
CA LEU A 102 -3.53 -8.14 -6.73
C LEU A 102 -3.88 -7.49 -5.39
N VAL A 103 -2.87 -7.10 -4.64
CA VAL A 103 -3.02 -6.31 -3.40
C VAL A 103 -2.57 -4.87 -3.66
N LEU A 104 -3.42 -3.92 -3.31
CA LEU A 104 -3.12 -2.49 -3.21
C LEU A 104 -2.87 -2.21 -1.73
N LEU A 105 -1.62 -2.01 -1.35
CA LEU A 105 -1.19 -1.87 0.04
C LEU A 105 -0.67 -0.47 0.32
N HIS A 106 -1.04 0.10 1.46
CA HIS A 106 -0.39 1.28 2.04
C HIS A 106 -0.39 1.18 3.57
N HIS A 107 0.46 1.96 4.23
CA HIS A 107 0.43 2.08 5.68
C HIS A 107 -0.37 3.30 6.13
N ILE A 108 -0.92 3.19 7.35
CA ILE A 108 -1.81 4.20 7.95
C ILE A 108 -1.01 5.19 8.79
N ASP A 109 0.01 4.69 9.49
CA ASP A 109 0.82 5.48 10.40
C ASP A 109 1.72 6.47 9.66
N VAL A 110 2.17 7.47 10.40
CA VAL A 110 3.05 8.52 9.90
C VAL A 110 4.08 8.87 10.98
N VAL A 111 5.30 9.25 10.57
CA VAL A 111 6.33 9.71 11.51
C VAL A 111 5.93 11.03 12.17
N PRO A 112 6.48 11.34 13.37
CA PRO A 112 6.27 12.62 14.04
C PRO A 112 6.68 13.81 13.17
N ALA A 113 5.99 14.94 13.34
CA ALA A 113 6.32 16.20 12.71
C ALA A 113 6.56 17.28 13.77
N ASN A 114 7.68 18.00 13.64
CA ASN A 114 7.91 19.18 14.47
C ASN A 114 7.25 20.38 13.78
N ALA A 115 6.13 20.86 14.32
CA ALA A 115 5.35 21.96 13.76
C ALA A 115 6.17 23.24 13.56
N ALA A 116 7.25 23.46 14.33
CA ALA A 116 8.14 24.61 14.15
C ALA A 116 8.88 24.63 12.80
N HIS A 117 8.94 23.50 12.10
CA HIS A 117 9.56 23.36 10.76
C HIS A 117 8.55 23.36 9.62
N TRP A 118 7.27 23.61 9.92
CA TRP A 118 6.20 23.61 8.94
C TRP A 118 5.60 25.00 8.78
N THR A 119 5.20 25.35 7.58
CA THR A 119 4.48 26.61 7.27
C THR A 119 3.00 26.55 7.55
N VAL A 120 2.47 25.32 7.68
CA VAL A 120 1.07 25.01 8.01
C VAL A 120 1.05 23.94 9.12
N ASP A 121 -0.09 23.70 9.74
CA ASP A 121 -0.20 22.58 10.69
C ASP A 121 0.03 21.25 9.94
N PRO A 122 0.97 20.40 10.40
CA PRO A 122 1.27 19.13 9.77
C PRO A 122 0.08 18.17 9.59
N LEU A 123 -0.98 18.32 10.36
CA LEU A 123 -2.19 17.51 10.26
C LEU A 123 -3.38 18.26 9.66
N SER A 124 -3.18 19.46 9.09
CA SER A 124 -4.30 20.25 8.56
C SER A 124 -4.86 19.73 7.24
N GLY A 125 -4.02 19.14 6.39
CA GLY A 125 -4.40 18.88 5.00
C GLY A 125 -4.63 20.14 4.20
N GLU A 126 -3.98 21.25 4.56
CA GLU A 126 -4.19 22.58 3.96
C GLU A 126 -3.85 22.56 2.47
N GLN A 127 -4.69 23.20 1.67
CA GLN A 127 -4.51 23.32 0.23
C GLN A 127 -4.02 24.74 -0.11
N VAL A 128 -2.80 24.84 -0.64
CA VAL A 128 -2.19 26.12 -1.03
C VAL A 128 -1.54 25.96 -2.40
N ASP A 129 -1.83 26.87 -3.31
CA ASP A 129 -1.20 26.94 -4.66
C ASP A 129 -1.23 25.62 -5.45
N GLY A 130 -2.30 24.83 -5.29
CA GLY A 130 -2.48 23.54 -5.97
C GLY A 130 -1.75 22.37 -5.30
N TYR A 131 -1.18 22.55 -4.12
CA TYR A 131 -0.57 21.52 -3.30
C TYR A 131 -1.41 21.21 -2.07
N ILE A 132 -1.37 19.96 -1.62
CA ILE A 132 -1.96 19.52 -0.35
C ILE A 132 -0.80 19.30 0.62
N TYR A 133 -0.79 20.06 1.71
CA TYR A 133 0.24 20.00 2.73
C TYR A 133 -0.23 19.13 3.90
N GLY A 134 0.60 18.18 4.31
CA GLY A 134 0.31 17.35 5.48
C GLY A 134 1.33 16.25 5.70
N ARG A 135 1.58 15.86 6.95
CA ARG A 135 2.36 14.69 7.29
C ARG A 135 1.62 13.44 6.79
N GLY A 136 2.28 12.64 5.95
CA GLY A 136 1.65 11.49 5.29
C GLY A 136 1.09 11.79 3.90
N ALA A 137 1.13 13.04 3.39
CA ALA A 137 0.62 13.36 2.06
C ALA A 137 1.35 12.57 0.95
N ILE A 138 2.64 12.34 1.12
CA ILE A 138 3.47 11.51 0.22
C ILE A 138 3.63 10.12 0.81
N ASP A 139 3.95 10.01 2.07
CA ASP A 139 4.35 8.81 2.78
C ASP A 139 3.34 8.48 3.90
N THR A 140 2.32 7.60 3.68
CA THR A 140 1.84 7.13 2.35
C THR A 140 0.33 7.28 2.20
N LYS A 141 -0.34 8.15 3.00
CA LYS A 141 -1.80 8.38 2.93
C LYS A 141 -2.25 8.80 1.52
N GLY A 142 -1.40 9.57 0.80
CA GLY A 142 -1.66 9.93 -0.58
C GLY A 142 -1.78 8.72 -1.50
N LEU A 143 -0.82 7.79 -1.41
CA LEU A 143 -0.89 6.52 -2.14
C LEU A 143 -2.15 5.74 -1.75
N GLY A 144 -2.44 5.66 -0.44
CA GLY A 144 -3.62 4.96 0.07
C GLY A 144 -4.93 5.46 -0.52
N ILE A 145 -5.07 6.79 -0.66
CA ILE A 145 -6.27 7.37 -1.30
C ILE A 145 -6.29 7.11 -2.80
N VAL A 146 -5.16 7.22 -3.51
CA VAL A 146 -5.11 6.90 -4.95
C VAL A 146 -5.51 5.43 -5.19
N GLN A 147 -4.98 4.52 -4.38
CA GLN A 147 -5.33 3.10 -4.42
C GLN A 147 -6.82 2.87 -4.10
N LEU A 148 -7.36 3.57 -3.09
CA LEU A 148 -8.78 3.49 -2.75
C LEU A 148 -9.66 3.95 -3.91
N GLN A 149 -9.36 5.10 -4.53
CA GLN A 149 -10.13 5.59 -5.66
C GLN A 149 -10.11 4.63 -6.85
N ALA A 150 -8.96 4.04 -7.14
CA ALA A 150 -8.84 3.00 -8.17
C ALA A 150 -9.67 1.75 -7.83
N PHE A 151 -9.64 1.32 -6.57
CA PHE A 151 -10.43 0.19 -6.07
C PHE A 151 -11.94 0.45 -6.17
N LEU A 152 -12.39 1.65 -5.77
CA LEU A 152 -13.78 2.08 -5.89
C LEU A 152 -14.25 2.16 -7.36
N ALA A 153 -13.39 2.67 -8.24
CA ALA A 153 -13.68 2.73 -9.68
C ALA A 153 -13.84 1.33 -10.29
N LEU A 154 -12.99 0.38 -9.89
CA LEU A 154 -13.13 -1.02 -10.29
C LEU A 154 -14.45 -1.61 -9.79
N ALA A 155 -14.81 -1.37 -8.53
CA ALA A 155 -16.06 -1.85 -7.96
C ALA A 155 -17.30 -1.32 -8.71
N ALA A 156 -17.29 -0.03 -9.04
CA ALA A 156 -18.39 0.64 -9.74
C ALA A 156 -18.47 0.30 -11.22
N SER A 157 -17.41 -0.25 -11.83
CA SER A 157 -17.36 -0.54 -13.26
C SER A 157 -18.25 -1.72 -13.68
N GLU A 158 -18.68 -2.56 -12.76
CA GLU A 158 -19.42 -3.80 -13.01
C GLU A 158 -18.74 -4.74 -14.03
N GLN A 159 -17.47 -4.47 -14.37
CA GLN A 159 -16.72 -5.33 -15.28
C GLN A 159 -16.20 -6.56 -14.54
N PRO A 160 -16.26 -7.75 -15.17
CA PRO A 160 -15.70 -8.94 -14.56
C PRO A 160 -14.18 -8.79 -14.39
N LEU A 161 -13.72 -8.98 -13.18
CA LEU A 161 -12.30 -9.02 -12.87
C LEU A 161 -11.78 -10.44 -13.07
N ASN A 162 -10.62 -10.61 -13.70
CA ASN A 162 -10.00 -11.94 -13.89
C ASN A 162 -9.18 -12.41 -12.68
N ARG A 163 -9.10 -11.58 -11.64
CA ARG A 163 -8.41 -11.85 -10.38
C ARG A 163 -9.09 -11.10 -9.25
N ASP A 164 -8.85 -11.55 -8.03
CA ASP A 164 -9.22 -10.79 -6.86
C ASP A 164 -8.35 -9.53 -6.74
N VAL A 165 -8.99 -8.43 -6.34
CA VAL A 165 -8.29 -7.20 -6.01
C VAL A 165 -8.55 -6.88 -4.54
N TRP A 166 -7.49 -6.72 -3.78
CA TRP A 166 -7.55 -6.34 -2.37
C TRP A 166 -7.11 -4.88 -2.20
N TYR A 167 -7.79 -4.18 -1.34
CA TYR A 167 -7.33 -2.92 -0.77
C TYR A 167 -6.96 -3.18 0.68
N MET A 168 -5.72 -2.87 1.07
CA MET A 168 -5.20 -3.10 2.42
C MET A 168 -4.58 -1.83 2.98
N ALA A 169 -4.96 -1.48 4.21
CA ALA A 169 -4.38 -0.39 4.98
C ALA A 169 -3.85 -0.97 6.29
N THR A 170 -2.55 -0.83 6.55
CA THR A 170 -1.87 -1.52 7.65
C THR A 170 -1.21 -0.56 8.61
N ALA A 171 -1.01 -1.01 9.84
CA ALA A 171 -0.35 -0.25 10.90
C ALA A 171 1.17 -0.40 10.87
N ASP A 172 1.88 0.52 11.57
CA ASP A 172 3.22 0.31 12.12
C ASP A 172 4.37 0.22 11.11
N GLU A 173 4.19 0.62 9.87
CA GLU A 173 5.27 0.53 8.88
C GLU A 173 6.49 1.34 9.31
N GLU A 174 6.28 2.58 9.76
CA GLU A 174 7.30 3.54 10.20
C GLU A 174 8.12 3.09 11.43
N ALA A 175 7.66 2.04 12.12
CA ALA A 175 8.36 1.45 13.26
C ALA A 175 8.72 -0.03 13.05
N GLY A 176 8.57 -0.55 11.83
CA GLY A 176 9.01 -1.89 11.43
C GLY A 176 7.91 -2.90 11.10
N GLY A 177 6.65 -2.48 11.10
CA GLY A 177 5.51 -3.28 10.63
C GLY A 177 5.09 -4.45 11.54
N PHE A 178 5.57 -4.49 12.79
CA PHE A 178 5.31 -5.59 13.72
C PHE A 178 3.84 -5.70 14.13
N PHE A 179 3.10 -4.59 14.11
CA PHE A 179 1.66 -4.54 14.38
C PHE A 179 0.82 -4.45 13.10
N GLY A 180 1.46 -4.34 11.94
CA GLY A 180 0.85 -4.26 10.62
C GLY A 180 1.00 -5.54 9.83
N VAL A 181 1.69 -5.45 8.68
CA VAL A 181 1.88 -6.57 7.75
C VAL A 181 2.54 -7.78 8.44
N GLY A 182 3.53 -7.57 9.30
CA GLY A 182 4.18 -8.66 10.03
C GLY A 182 3.18 -9.46 10.85
N TRP A 183 2.33 -8.78 11.63
CA TRP A 183 1.29 -9.43 12.41
C TRP A 183 0.26 -10.16 11.53
N LEU A 184 -0.16 -9.52 10.42
CA LEU A 184 -1.14 -10.12 9.50
C LEU A 184 -0.60 -11.39 8.85
N VAL A 185 0.66 -11.41 8.41
CA VAL A 185 1.29 -12.60 7.82
C VAL A 185 1.33 -13.76 8.81
N GLU A 186 1.60 -13.48 10.08
CA GLU A 186 1.66 -14.51 11.13
C GLU A 186 0.28 -14.99 11.60
N ASN A 187 -0.70 -14.09 11.70
CA ASN A 187 -1.98 -14.38 12.34
C ASN A 187 -3.16 -14.52 11.37
N ARG A 188 -3.03 -14.05 10.14
CA ARG A 188 -4.05 -14.07 9.08
C ARG A 188 -3.43 -14.48 7.72
N PRO A 189 -2.66 -15.61 7.68
CA PRO A 189 -1.96 -16.04 6.46
C PRO A 189 -2.89 -16.29 5.27
N GLU A 190 -4.17 -16.56 5.51
CA GLU A 190 -5.17 -16.74 4.47
C GLU A 190 -5.38 -15.50 3.58
N LEU A 191 -5.06 -14.31 4.08
CA LEU A 191 -5.15 -13.07 3.30
C LEU A 191 -4.11 -13.00 2.18
N PHE A 192 -3.03 -13.80 2.29
CA PHE A 192 -1.88 -13.76 1.38
C PHE A 192 -1.73 -15.03 0.55
N ALA A 193 -2.58 -16.05 0.76
CA ALA A 193 -2.42 -17.38 0.16
C ALA A 193 -2.40 -17.37 -1.38
N ASP A 194 -3.21 -16.52 -2.01
CA ASP A 194 -3.38 -16.45 -3.47
C ASP A 194 -2.80 -15.15 -4.08
N VAL A 195 -2.00 -14.42 -3.32
CA VAL A 195 -1.42 -13.14 -3.78
C VAL A 195 -0.30 -13.39 -4.78
N GLY A 196 -0.43 -12.86 -5.99
CA GLY A 196 0.60 -12.88 -7.02
C GLY A 196 1.29 -11.54 -7.23
N TYR A 197 0.59 -10.45 -6.92
CA TYR A 197 1.10 -9.09 -7.09
C TYR A 197 0.73 -8.23 -5.90
N LEU A 198 1.67 -7.38 -5.49
CA LEU A 198 1.46 -6.39 -4.46
C LEU A 198 2.01 -5.06 -4.94
N LEU A 199 1.16 -4.03 -4.94
CA LEU A 199 1.54 -2.65 -5.21
C LEU A 199 1.57 -1.88 -3.90
N ASN A 200 2.75 -1.40 -3.55
CA ASN A 200 3.01 -0.59 -2.37
C ASN A 200 3.81 0.65 -2.79
N GLU A 201 4.30 1.39 -1.84
CA GLU A 201 5.22 2.50 -2.04
C GLU A 201 6.58 2.04 -2.59
N GLY A 202 7.33 2.97 -3.15
CA GLY A 202 8.65 2.77 -3.72
C GLY A 202 8.74 3.26 -5.17
N GLY A 203 9.94 3.11 -5.74
CA GLY A 203 10.22 3.59 -7.08
C GLY A 203 10.32 5.11 -7.20
N SER A 204 10.37 5.62 -8.40
CA SER A 204 10.35 7.06 -8.66
C SER A 204 9.92 7.39 -10.08
N GLY A 205 9.30 8.56 -10.26
CA GLY A 205 9.02 9.15 -11.57
C GLY A 205 10.03 10.26 -11.90
N ARG A 206 10.60 10.25 -13.10
CA ARG A 206 11.45 11.33 -13.58
C ARG A 206 10.94 11.87 -14.90
N ARG A 207 10.83 13.19 -14.98
CA ARG A 207 10.50 13.87 -16.24
C ARG A 207 11.79 14.19 -17.00
N PHE A 208 11.78 13.88 -18.29
CA PHE A 208 12.81 14.21 -19.26
C PHE A 208 12.18 15.02 -20.40
N GLU A 209 12.99 15.59 -21.28
CA GLU A 209 12.49 16.32 -22.45
C GLU A 209 11.62 15.44 -23.37
N GLN A 210 11.94 14.15 -23.48
CA GLN A 210 11.24 13.19 -24.34
C GLN A 210 10.06 12.48 -23.65
N GLY A 211 9.77 12.76 -22.36
CA GLY A 211 8.67 12.13 -21.65
C GLY A 211 8.91 11.89 -20.17
N VAL A 212 8.21 10.91 -19.63
CA VAL A 212 8.33 10.50 -18.22
C VAL A 212 8.83 9.05 -18.17
N ALA A 213 9.87 8.80 -17.38
CA ALA A 213 10.27 7.44 -17.00
C ALA A 213 9.78 7.16 -15.59
N VAL A 214 9.10 6.03 -15.43
CA VAL A 214 8.70 5.49 -14.12
C VAL A 214 9.60 4.32 -13.80
N MET A 215 10.29 4.40 -12.67
CA MET A 215 11.10 3.31 -12.14
C MET A 215 10.26 2.52 -11.15
N VAL A 216 10.11 1.22 -11.41
CA VAL A 216 9.42 0.30 -10.52
C VAL A 216 10.47 -0.38 -9.65
N GLU A 217 10.33 -0.26 -8.35
CA GLU A 217 11.18 -0.95 -7.38
C GLU A 217 10.62 -2.35 -7.15
N VAL A 218 11.42 -3.38 -7.42
CA VAL A 218 10.99 -4.78 -7.33
C VAL A 218 11.62 -5.51 -6.16
N THR A 219 12.56 -4.86 -5.46
CA THR A 219 13.25 -5.40 -4.27
C THR A 219 13.81 -4.26 -3.45
N GLN A 220 13.76 -4.39 -2.14
CA GLN A 220 14.27 -3.41 -1.17
C GLN A 220 15.22 -4.07 -0.19
N LYS A 221 16.12 -3.27 0.39
CA LYS A 221 16.96 -3.72 1.50
C LYS A 221 16.13 -3.74 2.79
N VAL A 222 16.27 -4.83 3.52
CA VAL A 222 15.68 -4.91 4.86
C VAL A 222 16.55 -4.10 5.83
N PRO A 223 16.01 -3.13 6.59
CA PRO A 223 16.76 -2.39 7.59
C PRO A 223 17.18 -3.30 8.74
N LEU A 224 18.45 -3.17 9.15
CA LEU A 224 18.99 -3.86 10.32
C LEU A 224 19.19 -2.85 11.44
N TRP A 225 18.24 -2.76 12.35
CA TRP A 225 18.33 -1.88 13.52
C TRP A 225 19.28 -2.46 14.56
N LEU A 226 20.31 -1.71 14.95
CA LEU A 226 21.31 -2.13 15.93
C LEU A 226 21.31 -1.21 17.13
N ARG A 227 21.38 -1.78 18.32
CA ARG A 227 21.62 -1.05 19.58
C ARG A 227 23.04 -1.32 20.07
N LEU A 228 23.87 -0.29 20.12
CA LEU A 228 25.20 -0.38 20.71
C LEU A 228 25.11 0.04 22.19
N THR A 229 25.52 -0.84 23.06
CA THR A 229 25.56 -0.57 24.52
C THR A 229 26.98 -0.70 25.01
N ALA A 230 27.46 0.30 25.71
CA ALA A 230 28.76 0.27 26.37
C ALA A 230 28.59 0.45 27.88
N SER A 231 29.20 -0.42 28.66
CA SER A 231 29.25 -0.36 30.12
C SER A 231 30.63 0.00 30.59
N GLY A 232 30.72 0.60 31.78
CA GLY A 232 31.99 0.98 32.43
C GLY A 232 31.79 1.19 33.91
N GLN A 233 32.91 1.20 34.66
CA GLN A 233 32.88 1.55 36.07
C GLN A 233 32.61 3.05 36.24
N PRO A 234 31.82 3.46 37.26
CA PRO A 234 31.66 4.85 37.59
C PRO A 234 32.97 5.43 38.10
N GLY A 235 33.20 6.71 37.86
CA GLY A 235 34.39 7.43 38.31
C GLY A 235 34.07 8.87 38.68
N HIS A 236 34.98 9.52 39.37
CA HIS A 236 34.85 10.93 39.77
C HIS A 236 35.15 11.85 38.57
N GLY A 237 34.31 12.86 38.32
CA GLY A 237 34.43 13.74 37.15
C GLY A 237 35.73 14.52 37.09
N SER A 238 36.37 14.85 38.24
CA SER A 238 37.67 15.52 38.31
C SER A 238 38.88 14.59 38.15
N ALA A 239 38.66 13.26 38.14
CA ALA A 239 39.69 12.24 37.91
C ALA A 239 39.25 11.31 36.77
N PRO A 240 39.22 11.81 35.53
CA PRO A 240 38.69 11.06 34.41
C PRO A 240 39.56 9.84 34.09
N GLN A 241 38.92 8.70 33.91
CA GLN A 241 39.59 7.48 33.45
C GLN A 241 39.86 7.55 31.94
N VAL A 242 40.98 6.99 31.49
CA VAL A 242 41.38 6.91 30.07
C VAL A 242 40.33 6.15 29.24
N THR A 243 39.68 5.17 29.89
CA THR A 243 38.65 4.36 29.23
C THR A 243 37.35 4.40 30.04
N THR A 244 36.32 5.06 29.49
CA THR A 244 34.97 5.16 30.05
C THR A 244 33.97 4.43 29.13
N SER A 245 32.73 4.24 29.58
CA SER A 245 31.65 3.74 28.71
C SER A 245 31.47 4.62 27.45
N VAL A 246 31.60 5.95 27.61
CA VAL A 246 31.48 6.88 26.49
C VAL A 246 32.62 6.67 25.48
N THR A 247 33.88 6.60 25.92
CA THR A 247 35.01 6.39 25.01
C THR A 247 34.99 5.02 24.35
N ARG A 248 34.41 3.99 25.00
CA ARG A 248 34.17 2.67 24.40
C ARG A 248 33.09 2.75 23.30
N LEU A 249 32.00 3.46 23.56
CA LEU A 249 30.93 3.65 22.59
C LEU A 249 31.43 4.41 21.35
N VAL A 250 32.14 5.51 21.53
CA VAL A 250 32.72 6.31 20.45
C VAL A 250 33.66 5.45 19.58
N ARG A 251 34.54 4.65 20.21
CA ARG A 251 35.44 3.74 19.48
C ARG A 251 34.66 2.64 18.74
N GLY A 252 33.57 2.16 19.33
CA GLY A 252 32.68 1.19 18.68
C GLY A 252 32.03 1.79 17.43
N LEU A 253 31.46 2.98 17.52
CA LEU A 253 30.86 3.70 16.38
C LEU A 253 31.89 3.99 15.28
N GLU A 254 33.12 4.40 15.64
CA GLU A 254 34.19 4.65 14.67
C GLU A 254 34.55 3.34 13.88
N ARG A 255 34.58 2.20 14.56
CA ARG A 255 34.78 0.90 13.86
C ARG A 255 33.64 0.60 12.90
N VAL A 256 32.39 0.82 13.29
CA VAL A 256 31.23 0.65 12.41
C VAL A 256 31.36 1.57 11.19
N ARG A 257 31.72 2.84 11.40
CA ARG A 257 31.94 3.81 10.31
C ARG A 257 33.01 3.36 9.30
N GLN A 258 34.05 2.69 9.79
CA GLN A 258 35.18 2.21 8.97
C GLN A 258 34.91 0.83 8.32
N THR A 259 33.79 0.17 8.67
CA THR A 259 33.48 -1.13 8.10
C THR A 259 33.05 -0.97 6.65
N GLU A 260 33.75 -1.65 5.74
CA GLU A 260 33.34 -1.79 4.35
C GLU A 260 32.35 -2.95 4.24
N PHE A 261 31.16 -2.67 3.74
CA PHE A 261 30.14 -3.69 3.48
C PHE A 261 30.30 -4.21 2.04
N PRO A 262 30.30 -5.53 1.84
CA PRO A 262 30.37 -6.08 0.49
C PRO A 262 29.12 -5.68 -0.31
N VAL A 263 29.31 -5.29 -1.57
CA VAL A 263 28.22 -5.08 -2.50
C VAL A 263 27.84 -6.43 -3.09
N ASN A 264 26.64 -6.91 -2.70
CA ASN A 264 26.06 -8.10 -3.31
C ASN A 264 24.99 -7.67 -4.32
N VAL A 265 25.17 -8.05 -5.58
CA VAL A 265 24.14 -7.88 -6.61
C VAL A 265 23.32 -9.17 -6.62
N VAL A 266 22.03 -9.05 -6.27
CA VAL A 266 21.09 -10.16 -6.39
C VAL A 266 20.43 -10.09 -7.77
N PRO A 267 20.19 -11.23 -8.45
CA PRO A 267 19.38 -11.24 -9.68
C PRO A 267 17.97 -10.71 -9.38
N ALA A 268 17.46 -9.88 -10.29
CA ALA A 268 16.08 -9.37 -10.22
C ALA A 268 15.05 -10.46 -10.58
#